data_33a1b7151799b02dec892d421a471e86
#
_entry.id   33a1b7151799b02dec892d421a471e86
#
_cell.length_a   1.000
_cell.length_b   1.000
_cell.length_c   1.000
_cell.angle_alpha   90.00
_cell.angle_beta   90.00
_cell.angle_gamma   90.00
#
_symmetry.space_group_name_H-M   'P 1'
#
loop_
_entity.id
_entity.type
_entity.pdbx_description
1 polymer ?
#
loop_
_entity_poly.entity_id
_entity_poly.type
_entity_poly.pdbx_seq_one_letter_code
_entity_poly.pdbx_strand_id
1 'polypeptide(L)'
;MKEIQMFEPMVNHLESQGYEILEQHKGHEHGTDMVAQKDGKQLLIELKGASAAKDVDFGTVIYQIMKQMKISGEEYAIGVTKDYETLVSRCIMPLQKLKIKMFMISDDGVNQLW
;
A
#
# COMPACT_ATOMS: atom_id res chain seq x y z
N MET A 1 -12.19 6.08 -6.76
CA MET A 1 -11.22 5.21 -7.44
C MET A 1 -11.32 3.79 -6.89
N LYS A 2 -11.48 2.84 -7.77
CA LYS A 2 -11.52 1.42 -7.41
C LYS A 2 -10.10 0.89 -7.23
N GLU A 3 -9.96 -0.18 -6.44
CA GLU A 3 -8.65 -0.77 -6.15
C GLU A 3 -7.86 -1.10 -7.43
N ILE A 4 -8.52 -1.69 -8.43
CA ILE A 4 -7.86 -2.06 -9.68
C ILE A 4 -7.25 -0.84 -10.40
N GLN A 5 -7.84 0.34 -10.22
CA GLN A 5 -7.37 1.57 -10.85
C GLN A 5 -6.14 2.15 -10.15
N MET A 6 -5.79 1.64 -8.99
CA MET A 6 -4.65 2.11 -8.20
C MET A 6 -3.32 1.52 -8.64
N PHE A 7 -3.35 0.38 -9.34
CA PHE A 7 -2.12 -0.34 -9.70
C PHE A 7 -1.22 0.45 -10.64
N GLU A 8 -1.77 0.97 -11.72
CA GLU A 8 -0.97 1.69 -12.71
C GLU A 8 -0.28 2.94 -12.14
N PRO A 9 -1.00 3.85 -11.46
CA PRO A 9 -0.33 5.00 -10.86
C PRO A 9 0.71 4.60 -9.81
N MET A 10 0.45 3.53 -9.05
CA MET A 10 1.41 3.07 -8.05
C MET A 10 2.68 2.50 -8.70
N VAL A 11 2.52 1.71 -9.75
CA VAL A 11 3.66 1.19 -10.53
C VAL A 11 4.49 2.34 -11.05
N ASN A 12 3.85 3.32 -11.70
CA ASN A 12 4.56 4.48 -12.27
C ASN A 12 5.32 5.25 -11.20
N HIS A 13 4.70 5.45 -10.05
CA HIS A 13 5.34 6.16 -8.94
C HIS A 13 6.57 5.40 -8.43
N LEU A 14 6.43 4.10 -8.19
CA LEU A 14 7.52 3.28 -7.68
C LEU A 14 8.67 3.20 -8.67
N GLU A 15 8.37 3.03 -9.96
CA GLU A 15 9.41 3.00 -10.98
C GLU A 15 10.15 4.33 -11.06
N SER A 16 9.43 5.46 -10.88
CA SER A 16 10.08 6.77 -10.85
C SER A 16 11.01 6.94 -9.65
N GLN A 17 10.80 6.16 -8.59
CA GLN A 17 11.63 6.16 -7.39
C GLN A 17 12.75 5.11 -7.45
N GLY A 18 12.89 4.41 -8.56
CA GLY A 18 13.95 3.44 -8.76
C GLY A 18 13.60 2.01 -8.39
N TYR A 19 12.32 1.71 -8.12
CA TYR A 19 11.89 0.34 -7.84
C TYR A 19 11.65 -0.44 -9.12
N GLU A 20 11.93 -1.73 -9.06
CA GLU A 20 11.52 -2.70 -10.07
C GLU A 20 10.27 -3.42 -9.55
N ILE A 21 9.24 -3.52 -10.36
CA ILE A 21 8.01 -4.21 -9.96
C ILE A 21 8.18 -5.70 -10.25
N LEU A 22 8.11 -6.52 -9.21
CA LEU A 22 8.29 -7.95 -9.32
C LEU A 22 6.98 -8.70 -9.51
N GLU A 23 5.93 -8.28 -8.81
CA GLU A 23 4.63 -8.96 -8.82
C GLU A 23 3.49 -7.95 -8.70
N GLN A 24 2.38 -8.27 -9.35
CA GLN A 24 1.11 -7.58 -9.21
C GLN A 24 0.01 -8.63 -9.16
N HIS A 25 -0.82 -8.58 -8.13
CA HIS A 25 -1.94 -9.50 -7.94
C HIS A 25 -3.24 -8.70 -7.92
N LYS A 26 -3.86 -8.58 -9.08
CA LYS A 26 -5.06 -7.75 -9.27
C LYS A 26 -6.34 -8.56 -9.05
N GLY A 27 -7.36 -7.88 -8.53
CA GLY A 27 -8.68 -8.49 -8.35
C GLY A 27 -8.69 -9.56 -7.28
N HIS A 28 -9.12 -10.77 -7.63
CA HIS A 28 -9.26 -11.90 -6.70
C HIS A 28 -8.02 -12.80 -6.66
N GLU A 29 -6.92 -12.40 -7.26
CA GLU A 29 -5.70 -13.17 -7.21
C GLU A 29 -5.17 -13.26 -5.78
N HIS A 30 -4.55 -14.40 -5.46
CA HIS A 30 -3.91 -14.60 -4.14
C HIS A 30 -2.53 -13.98 -4.10
N GLY A 31 -2.11 -13.57 -2.91
CA GLY A 31 -0.79 -13.01 -2.69
C GLY A 31 -0.86 -11.54 -2.29
N THR A 32 0.30 -10.96 -2.04
CA THR A 32 0.43 -9.52 -1.78
C THR A 32 0.05 -8.75 -3.04
N ASP A 33 -0.70 -7.68 -2.89
CA ASP A 33 -1.20 -6.92 -4.05
C ASP A 33 -0.07 -6.50 -4.99
N MET A 34 1.04 -6.03 -4.44
CA MET A 34 2.18 -5.61 -5.25
C MET A 34 3.48 -5.87 -4.50
N VAL A 35 4.49 -6.35 -5.21
CA VAL A 35 5.84 -6.52 -4.67
C VAL A 35 6.81 -5.77 -5.58
N ALA A 36 7.63 -4.91 -4.98
CA ALA A 36 8.65 -4.14 -5.68
C ALA A 36 10.00 -4.39 -5.02
N GLN A 37 11.08 -4.09 -5.73
CA GLN A 37 12.44 -4.30 -5.23
C GLN A 37 13.31 -3.11 -5.57
N LYS A 38 14.15 -2.71 -4.60
CA LYS A 38 15.14 -1.67 -4.80
C LYS A 38 16.32 -1.94 -3.87
N ASP A 39 17.54 -1.89 -4.42
CA ASP A 39 18.77 -2.07 -3.65
C ASP A 39 18.79 -3.38 -2.84
N GLY A 40 18.25 -4.44 -3.41
CA GLY A 40 18.23 -5.76 -2.80
C GLY A 40 17.15 -5.96 -1.74
N LYS A 41 16.32 -4.95 -1.47
CA LYS A 41 15.20 -5.06 -0.52
C LYS A 41 13.88 -5.10 -1.27
N GLN A 42 12.97 -5.95 -0.79
CA GLN A 42 11.61 -5.98 -1.30
C GLN A 42 10.71 -5.04 -0.51
N LEU A 43 9.79 -4.40 -1.21
CA LEU A 43 8.71 -3.61 -0.64
C LEU A 43 7.41 -4.33 -0.95
N LEU A 44 6.70 -4.77 0.09
CA LEU A 44 5.42 -5.44 -0.03
C LEU A 44 4.32 -4.42 0.21
N ILE A 45 3.37 -4.33 -0.72
CA ILE A 45 2.36 -3.28 -0.72
C ILE A 45 0.97 -3.89 -0.79
N GLU A 46 0.10 -3.46 0.12
CA GLU A 46 -1.33 -3.77 0.07
C GLU A 46 -2.08 -2.51 -0.34
N LEU A 47 -3.05 -2.66 -1.23
CA LEU A 47 -3.84 -1.55 -1.76
C LEU A 47 -5.30 -1.69 -1.35
N LYS A 48 -5.93 -0.57 -1.05
CA LYS A 48 -7.37 -0.55 -0.74
C LYS A 48 -8.02 0.67 -1.37
N GLY A 49 -8.95 0.41 -2.29
CA GLY A 49 -9.70 1.44 -2.99
C GLY A 49 -10.94 1.90 -2.24
N ALA A 50 -11.67 2.83 -2.84
CA ALA A 50 -12.87 3.43 -2.26
C ALA A 50 -13.87 2.35 -1.85
N SER A 51 -14.50 2.53 -0.69
CA SER A 51 -15.41 1.55 -0.10
C SER A 51 -16.48 2.25 0.72
N ALA A 52 -17.67 1.62 0.79
CA ALA A 52 -18.75 2.07 1.67
C ALA A 52 -18.50 1.69 3.13
N ALA A 53 -17.59 0.73 3.38
CA ALA A 53 -17.25 0.22 4.72
C ALA A 53 -15.79 0.51 5.05
N LYS A 54 -15.41 1.78 5.02
CA LYS A 54 -14.00 2.19 5.15
C LYS A 54 -13.33 1.73 6.43
N ASP A 55 -14.02 1.80 7.57
CA ASP A 55 -13.44 1.36 8.85
C ASP A 55 -13.05 -0.12 8.80
N VAL A 56 -13.96 -0.95 8.29
CA VAL A 56 -13.74 -2.39 8.18
C VAL A 56 -12.61 -2.67 7.19
N ASP A 57 -12.66 -2.03 6.03
CA ASP A 57 -11.68 -2.27 4.97
C ASP A 57 -10.29 -1.76 5.36
N PHE A 58 -10.21 -0.66 6.10
CA PHE A 58 -8.92 -0.17 6.59
C PHE A 58 -8.33 -1.14 7.61
N GLY A 59 -9.15 -1.66 8.53
CA GLY A 59 -8.72 -2.71 9.45
C GLY A 59 -8.23 -3.95 8.72
N THR A 60 -8.92 -4.34 7.66
CA THR A 60 -8.55 -5.48 6.85
C THR A 60 -7.18 -5.29 6.19
N VAL A 61 -6.92 -4.14 5.57
CA VAL A 61 -5.66 -3.90 4.91
C VAL A 61 -4.50 -3.82 5.90
N ILE A 62 -4.73 -3.27 7.10
CA ILE A 62 -3.73 -3.27 8.17
C ILE A 62 -3.40 -4.71 8.58
N TYR A 63 -4.41 -5.55 8.78
CA TYR A 63 -4.18 -6.95 9.08
C TYR A 63 -3.40 -7.65 7.97
N GLN A 64 -3.77 -7.41 6.72
CA GLN A 64 -3.12 -8.03 5.57
C GLN A 64 -1.63 -7.66 5.52
N ILE A 65 -1.28 -6.41 5.75
CA ILE A 65 0.13 -6.02 5.73
C ILE A 65 0.88 -6.56 6.97
N MET A 66 0.25 -6.57 8.11
CA MET A 66 0.89 -7.08 9.33
C MET A 66 1.20 -8.57 9.23
N LYS A 67 0.33 -9.37 8.64
CA LYS A 67 0.61 -10.81 8.50
C LYS A 67 1.73 -11.10 7.51
N GLN A 68 2.12 -10.12 6.68
CA GLN A 68 3.28 -10.24 5.79
C GLN A 68 4.60 -10.00 6.52
N MET A 69 4.56 -9.42 7.73
CA MET A 69 5.75 -9.04 8.49
C MET A 69 6.39 -10.23 9.20
N LYS A 70 6.78 -11.24 8.43
CA LYS A 70 7.36 -12.48 8.97
C LYS A 70 8.87 -12.54 8.86
N ILE A 71 9.46 -11.70 8.00
CA ILE A 71 10.89 -11.75 7.67
C ILE A 71 11.50 -10.37 7.90
N SER A 72 12.60 -10.32 8.62
CA SER A 72 13.34 -9.07 8.79
C SER A 72 14.05 -8.70 7.50
N GLY A 73 14.23 -7.41 7.26
CA GLY A 73 14.92 -6.91 6.08
C GLY A 73 14.02 -6.48 4.93
N GLU A 74 12.73 -6.82 4.99
CA GLU A 74 11.76 -6.35 4.01
C GLU A 74 11.13 -5.02 4.45
N GLU A 75 10.57 -4.29 3.49
CA GLU A 75 9.83 -3.07 3.75
C GLU A 75 8.34 -3.30 3.46
N TYR A 76 7.48 -2.52 4.09
CA TYR A 76 6.04 -2.72 4.01
C TYR A 76 5.33 -1.40 3.78
N ALA A 77 4.27 -1.42 2.98
CA ALA A 77 3.51 -0.24 2.65
C ALA A 77 2.03 -0.54 2.47
N ILE A 78 1.21 0.47 2.74
CA ILE A 78 -0.21 0.46 2.43
C ILE A 78 -0.46 1.63 1.50
N GLY A 79 -1.22 1.38 0.43
CA GLY A 79 -1.71 2.43 -0.47
C GLY A 79 -3.22 2.51 -0.37
N VAL A 80 -3.74 3.70 -0.15
CA VAL A 80 -5.18 3.93 -0.02
C VAL A 80 -5.62 5.12 -0.87
N THR A 81 -6.90 5.19 -1.17
CA THR A 81 -7.49 6.35 -1.83
C THR A 81 -7.72 7.47 -0.81
N LYS A 82 -7.93 8.68 -1.32
CA LYS A 82 -8.03 9.89 -0.50
C LYS A 82 -9.15 9.83 0.54
N ASP A 83 -10.21 9.09 0.28
CA ASP A 83 -11.33 8.97 1.22
C ASP A 83 -10.96 8.26 2.53
N TYR A 84 -9.78 7.66 2.62
CA TYR A 84 -9.25 7.07 3.86
C TYR A 84 -8.45 8.07 4.71
N GLU A 85 -8.30 9.31 4.26
CA GLU A 85 -7.42 10.29 4.90
C GLU A 85 -7.66 10.44 6.40
N THR A 86 -8.93 10.52 6.82
CA THR A 86 -9.28 10.67 8.23
C THR A 86 -8.85 9.44 9.05
N LEU A 87 -9.06 8.24 8.52
CA LEU A 87 -8.67 7.00 9.21
C LEU A 87 -7.15 6.90 9.32
N VAL A 88 -6.43 7.23 8.26
CA VAL A 88 -4.97 7.25 8.27
C VAL A 88 -4.46 8.22 9.33
N SER A 89 -5.06 9.42 9.41
CA SER A 89 -4.61 10.44 10.36
C SER A 89 -4.74 9.99 11.83
N ARG A 90 -5.66 9.09 12.11
CA ARG A 90 -5.84 8.53 13.46
C ARG A 90 -4.83 7.46 13.81
N CYS A 91 -4.10 6.93 12.81
CA CYS A 91 -3.20 5.79 12.99
C CYS A 91 -1.74 6.12 12.64
N ILE A 92 -1.41 7.40 12.49
CA ILE A 92 -0.05 7.81 12.05
C ILE A 92 1.03 7.22 12.96
N MET A 93 0.93 7.45 14.25
CA MET A 93 1.98 7.04 15.18
C MET A 93 2.22 5.53 15.20
N PRO A 94 1.18 4.68 15.37
CA PRO A 94 1.42 3.24 15.36
C PRO A 94 1.90 2.71 14.01
N LEU A 95 1.41 3.26 12.90
CA LEU A 95 1.86 2.84 11.58
C LEU A 95 3.33 3.18 11.37
N GLN A 96 3.75 4.37 11.79
CA GLN A 96 5.17 4.76 11.70
C GLN A 96 6.04 3.91 12.61
N LYS A 97 5.57 3.57 13.81
CA LYS A 97 6.32 2.70 14.73
C LYS A 97 6.54 1.31 14.14
N LEU A 98 5.57 0.81 13.40
CA LEU A 98 5.68 -0.46 12.70
C LEU A 98 6.47 -0.33 11.39
N LYS A 99 6.91 0.87 11.04
CA LYS A 99 7.64 1.16 9.80
C LYS A 99 6.85 0.80 8.54
N ILE A 100 5.53 0.98 8.60
CA ILE A 100 4.67 0.81 7.45
C ILE A 100 4.60 2.14 6.71
N LYS A 101 5.07 2.16 5.47
CA LYS A 101 4.96 3.34 4.61
C LYS A 101 3.51 3.54 4.18
N MET A 102 3.10 4.78 4.01
CA MET A 102 1.74 5.10 3.61
C MET A 102 1.73 5.92 2.33
N PHE A 103 1.00 5.42 1.34
CA PHE A 103 0.79 6.11 0.07
C PHE A 103 -0.68 6.47 -0.07
N MET A 104 -0.94 7.67 -0.55
CA MET A 104 -2.29 8.11 -0.89
C MET A 104 -2.37 8.27 -2.40
N ILE A 105 -3.33 7.59 -3.02
CA ILE A 105 -3.44 7.48 -4.46
C ILE A 105 -4.73 8.13 -4.94
N SER A 106 -4.62 9.01 -5.92
CA SER A 106 -5.77 9.70 -6.53
C SER A 106 -5.54 9.82 -8.03
N ASP A 107 -6.51 10.42 -8.73
CA ASP A 107 -6.38 10.70 -10.15
C ASP A 107 -5.23 11.67 -10.44
N ASP A 108 -4.83 12.46 -9.44
CA ASP A 108 -3.72 13.41 -9.56
C ASP A 108 -2.35 12.78 -9.33
N GLY A 109 -2.31 11.52 -8.97
CA GLY A 109 -1.06 10.79 -8.76
C GLY A 109 -0.95 10.14 -7.38
N VAL A 110 0.28 9.87 -6.99
CA VAL A 110 0.61 9.18 -5.73
C VAL A 110 1.39 10.11 -4.82
N ASN A 111 0.96 10.19 -3.57
CA ASN A 111 1.63 10.97 -2.55
C ASN A 111 2.07 10.03 -1.41
N GLN A 112 3.36 9.97 -1.16
CA GLN A 112 3.88 9.21 -0.01
C GLN A 112 3.82 10.11 1.21
N LEU A 113 3.06 9.69 2.22
CA LEU A 113 2.86 10.49 3.43
C LEU A 113 4.06 10.39 4.38
N TRP A 114 4.68 9.22 4.44
CA TRP A 114 5.92 9.00 5.18
C TRP A 114 6.62 7.73 4.71
#